data_ba54d33e0916df618eafb4606890781c
#
_entry.id   ba54d33e0916df618eafb4606890781c
#
_cell.length_a   1.000
_cell.length_b   1.000
_cell.length_c   1.000
_cell.angle_alpha   90.00
_cell.angle_beta   90.00
_cell.angle_gamma   90.00
#
_symmetry.space_group_name_H-M   'P 1'
#
loop_
_entity.id
_entity.type
_entity.pdbx_description
1 polymer ?
#
loop_
_entity_poly.entity_id
_entity_poly.type
_entity_poly.pdbx_seq_one_letter_code
_entity_poly.pdbx_strand_id
1 'polypeptide(L)'
;MLAVAQDTELDRGATSVASGAERTCALTRELKPAADMIRFVVGPGGEAVPDVKRKLPGRGIWVTATRAAIEDAVKRNVFTRGFKRDVRVALNLAAQTEQMIERAALDALAIAGKGGTVISGFSRVETAVGRDDILAMIHAADAGDDGKRKLAATLHRNTTVKSREIVMIDMFTGAQLDLALNRPNVVHAALLAGPGSETFLARVARLTRFRTGILADAVSAHAPTDGA
;
A
#
# COMPACT_ATOMS: atom_id res chain seq x y z
N MET A 1 36.09 29.16 6.13
CA MET A 1 35.40 27.85 6.17
C MET A 1 34.16 27.96 5.30
N LEU A 2 34.24 27.44 4.08
CA LEU A 2 33.15 27.42 3.10
C LEU A 2 32.27 26.19 3.43
N ALA A 3 31.00 26.44 3.82
CA ALA A 3 30.00 25.39 3.97
C ALA A 3 29.70 24.82 2.59
N VAL A 4 30.09 23.57 2.36
CA VAL A 4 29.71 22.79 1.18
C VAL A 4 28.18 22.59 1.27
N ALA A 5 27.43 23.31 0.43
CA ALA A 5 26.03 23.01 0.21
C ALA A 5 25.95 21.59 -0.38
N GLN A 6 25.48 20.63 0.41
CA GLN A 6 25.13 19.31 -0.09
C GLN A 6 24.02 19.47 -1.13
N ASP A 7 24.41 19.37 -2.39
CA ASP A 7 23.50 19.27 -3.51
C ASP A 7 22.53 18.10 -3.24
N THR A 8 21.26 18.43 -3.10
CA THR A 8 20.20 17.42 -2.99
C THR A 8 20.23 16.61 -4.27
N GLU A 9 20.74 15.40 -4.18
CA GLU A 9 20.99 14.51 -5.32
C GLU A 9 19.68 14.19 -6.01
N LEU A 10 19.42 14.92 -7.10
CA LEU A 10 18.25 14.76 -7.93
C LEU A 10 18.43 13.46 -8.74
N ASP A 11 17.58 12.51 -8.50
CA ASP A 11 17.57 11.19 -9.14
C ASP A 11 17.50 11.31 -10.68
N ARG A 12 18.48 10.76 -11.39
CA ARG A 12 18.68 10.91 -12.84
C ARG A 12 17.82 9.97 -13.70
N GLY A 13 16.79 9.35 -13.17
CA GLY A 13 15.89 8.50 -13.94
C GLY A 13 15.59 7.13 -13.31
N ALA A 14 14.70 6.39 -13.96
CA ALA A 14 14.24 5.05 -13.55
C ALA A 14 15.31 3.97 -13.74
N THR A 15 16.47 4.11 -13.14
CA THR A 15 17.36 2.98 -12.88
C THR A 15 16.80 2.23 -11.68
N SER A 16 16.77 0.91 -11.74
CA SER A 16 16.35 0.04 -10.66
C SER A 16 16.94 0.54 -9.33
N VAL A 17 16.08 1.11 -8.48
CA VAL A 17 16.52 1.49 -7.13
C VAL A 17 16.86 0.19 -6.42
N ALA A 18 18.13 -0.05 -6.19
CA ALA A 18 18.59 -1.23 -5.46
C ALA A 18 17.82 -1.36 -4.14
N SER A 19 17.50 -2.60 -3.77
CA SER A 19 16.91 -2.89 -2.46
C SER A 19 17.78 -2.26 -1.38
N GLY A 20 17.19 -1.39 -0.53
CA GLY A 20 17.91 -0.67 0.51
C GLY A 20 18.41 0.75 0.14
N ALA A 21 18.18 1.24 -1.08
CA ALA A 21 18.57 2.60 -1.44
C ALA A 21 17.78 3.63 -0.59
N GLU A 22 18.52 4.58 -0.01
CA GLU A 22 17.96 5.71 0.73
C GLU A 22 17.80 6.94 -0.16
N ARG A 23 16.84 7.79 0.18
CA ARG A 23 16.55 9.06 -0.50
C ARG A 23 16.22 10.15 0.50
N THR A 24 16.57 11.36 0.18
CA THR A 24 16.22 12.54 1.01
C THR A 24 14.79 12.99 0.72
N CYS A 25 13.98 13.10 1.75
CA CYS A 25 12.61 13.62 1.65
C CYS A 25 12.65 15.13 1.34
N ALA A 26 12.01 15.55 0.25
CA ALA A 26 11.97 16.94 -0.15
C ALA A 26 11.23 17.84 0.86
N LEU A 27 10.31 17.26 1.64
CA LEU A 27 9.55 17.97 2.67
C LEU A 27 10.33 18.11 3.98
N THR A 28 10.81 16.98 4.55
CA THR A 28 11.41 16.93 5.90
C THR A 28 12.93 17.02 5.88
N ARG A 29 13.58 16.83 4.74
CA ARG A 29 15.03 16.74 4.56
C ARG A 29 15.69 15.53 5.22
N GLU A 30 14.92 14.62 5.74
CA GLU A 30 15.39 13.36 6.34
C GLU A 30 15.76 12.36 5.25
N LEU A 31 16.79 11.56 5.53
CA LEU A 31 17.16 10.39 4.75
C LEU A 31 16.27 9.23 5.15
N LYS A 32 15.63 8.59 4.17
CA LYS A 32 14.69 7.47 4.41
C LYS A 32 14.87 6.38 3.34
N PRO A 33 14.54 5.13 3.67
CA PRO A 33 14.48 4.08 2.66
C PRO A 33 13.54 4.49 1.51
N ALA A 34 13.97 4.31 0.28
CA ALA A 34 13.14 4.63 -0.88
C ALA A 34 11.79 3.85 -0.88
N ALA A 35 11.73 2.68 -0.20
CA ALA A 35 10.50 1.93 -0.02
C ALA A 35 9.43 2.71 0.73
N ASP A 36 9.84 3.60 1.64
CA ASP A 36 8.97 4.42 2.49
C ASP A 36 8.63 5.78 1.87
N MET A 37 8.92 5.95 0.59
CA MET A 37 8.74 7.20 -0.11
C MET A 37 8.01 7.02 -1.44
N ILE A 38 7.36 8.09 -1.88
CA ILE A 38 6.82 8.24 -3.24
C ILE A 38 7.75 9.15 -4.04
N ARG A 39 8.13 8.67 -5.22
CA ARG A 39 8.83 9.47 -6.21
C ARG A 39 7.80 10.30 -6.98
N PHE A 40 8.11 11.55 -7.24
CA PHE A 40 7.34 12.43 -8.12
C PHE A 40 8.22 12.89 -9.26
N VAL A 41 7.64 13.01 -10.44
CA VAL A 41 8.30 13.55 -11.64
C VAL A 41 7.46 14.68 -12.21
N VAL A 42 8.02 15.45 -13.15
CA VAL A 42 7.23 16.43 -13.89
C VAL A 42 6.74 15.79 -15.17
N GLY A 43 5.43 15.76 -15.34
CA GLY A 43 4.75 15.26 -16.53
C GLY A 43 4.94 16.15 -17.75
N PRO A 44 4.51 15.69 -18.93
CA PRO A 44 4.64 16.43 -20.20
C PRO A 44 3.95 17.80 -20.18
N GLY A 45 2.84 17.91 -19.43
CA GLY A 45 2.10 19.18 -19.26
C GLY A 45 2.67 20.09 -18.18
N GLY A 46 3.82 19.77 -17.56
CA GLY A 46 4.40 20.56 -16.50
C GLY A 46 3.77 20.35 -15.11
N GLU A 47 3.00 19.28 -14.93
CA GLU A 47 2.37 18.91 -13.67
C GLU A 47 3.23 17.93 -12.84
N ALA A 48 3.07 17.96 -11.50
CA ALA A 48 3.64 16.97 -10.61
C ALA A 48 2.87 15.63 -10.72
N VAL A 49 3.56 14.57 -11.09
CA VAL A 49 2.97 13.22 -11.30
C VAL A 49 3.58 12.23 -10.31
N PRO A 50 2.75 11.47 -9.55
CA PRO A 50 3.24 10.41 -8.68
C PRO A 50 3.77 9.23 -9.51
N ASP A 51 5.02 8.83 -9.27
CA ASP A 51 5.64 7.65 -9.88
C ASP A 51 5.66 6.48 -8.89
N VAL A 52 4.47 5.95 -8.59
CA VAL A 52 4.28 4.85 -7.61
C VAL A 52 5.04 3.59 -8.03
N LYS A 53 5.13 3.32 -9.34
CA LYS A 53 5.82 2.15 -9.91
C LYS A 53 7.30 2.40 -10.19
N ARG A 54 7.80 3.62 -10.01
CA ARG A 54 9.20 4.05 -10.27
C ARG A 54 9.67 3.75 -11.69
N LYS A 55 8.80 3.99 -12.67
CA LYS A 55 9.06 3.69 -14.09
C LYS A 55 9.03 4.93 -14.99
N LEU A 56 8.59 6.06 -14.47
CA LEU A 56 8.47 7.28 -15.26
C LEU A 56 9.87 7.88 -15.51
N PRO A 57 10.13 8.36 -16.73
CA PRO A 57 11.40 9.01 -17.08
C PRO A 57 11.53 10.36 -16.39
N GLY A 58 12.74 10.91 -16.45
CA GLY A 58 13.04 12.26 -15.99
C GLY A 58 13.52 12.32 -14.54
N ARG A 59 13.89 13.54 -14.14
CA ARG A 59 14.35 13.84 -12.80
C ARG A 59 13.19 13.76 -11.81
N GLY A 60 13.39 13.08 -10.68
CA GLY A 60 12.38 12.95 -9.63
C GLY A 60 12.76 13.60 -8.31
N ILE A 61 11.76 13.92 -7.51
CA ILE A 61 11.90 14.25 -6.09
C ILE A 61 11.15 13.20 -5.26
N TRP A 62 11.54 13.04 -4.01
CA TRP A 62 11.00 12.03 -3.12
C TRP A 62 10.29 12.69 -1.94
N VAL A 63 9.11 12.19 -1.59
CA VAL A 63 8.32 12.63 -0.43
C VAL A 63 7.93 11.39 0.36
N THR A 64 7.93 11.48 1.68
CA THR A 64 7.49 10.40 2.57
C THR A 64 6.12 9.86 2.12
N ALA A 65 5.97 8.53 2.08
CA ALA A 65 4.81 7.85 1.51
C ALA A 65 3.61 7.84 2.47
N THR A 66 3.16 9.02 2.91
CA THR A 66 1.95 9.21 3.69
C THR A 66 1.07 10.28 3.07
N ARG A 67 -0.26 10.16 3.24
CA ARG A 67 -1.22 11.17 2.79
C ARG A 67 -0.86 12.56 3.35
N ALA A 68 -0.65 12.64 4.66
CA ALA A 68 -0.32 13.90 5.35
C ALA A 68 0.94 14.56 4.80
N ALA A 69 2.01 13.78 4.55
CA ALA A 69 3.25 14.33 4.01
C ALA A 69 3.08 14.91 2.60
N ILE A 70 2.25 14.30 1.75
CA ILE A 70 1.99 14.82 0.41
C ILE A 70 1.12 16.08 0.49
N GLU A 71 0.08 16.10 1.33
CA GLU A 71 -0.74 17.28 1.55
C GLU A 71 0.08 18.47 2.05
N ASP A 72 0.99 18.24 3.01
CA ASP A 72 1.90 19.27 3.50
C ASP A 72 2.91 19.70 2.43
N ALA A 73 3.41 18.79 1.60
CA ALA A 73 4.28 19.12 0.49
C ALA A 73 3.59 20.04 -0.53
N VAL A 74 2.30 19.80 -0.80
CA VAL A 74 1.47 20.67 -1.64
C VAL A 74 1.31 22.04 -0.99
N LYS A 75 0.86 22.11 0.27
CA LYS A 75 0.65 23.37 1.01
C LYS A 75 1.92 24.24 1.10
N ARG A 76 3.10 23.62 1.23
CA ARG A 76 4.39 24.30 1.38
C ARG A 76 5.12 24.55 0.05
N ASN A 77 4.50 24.32 -1.11
CA ASN A 77 5.12 24.47 -2.44
C ASN A 77 6.45 23.71 -2.59
N VAL A 78 6.55 22.52 -2.00
CA VAL A 78 7.77 21.69 -2.01
C VAL A 78 8.13 21.23 -3.42
N PHE A 79 7.14 20.97 -4.26
CA PHE A 79 7.34 20.50 -5.63
C PHE A 79 8.05 21.54 -6.50
N THR A 80 7.57 22.78 -6.54
CA THR A 80 8.19 23.89 -7.29
C THR A 80 9.64 24.11 -6.86
N ARG A 81 9.88 24.14 -5.54
CA ARG A 81 11.23 24.28 -4.97
C ARG A 81 12.14 23.08 -5.28
N GLY A 82 11.61 21.86 -5.16
CA GLY A 82 12.37 20.64 -5.38
C GLY A 82 12.77 20.43 -6.83
N PHE A 83 11.88 20.75 -7.77
CA PHE A 83 12.18 20.68 -9.20
C PHE A 83 12.95 21.90 -9.72
N LYS A 84 13.12 22.96 -8.91
CA LYS A 84 13.79 24.22 -9.29
C LYS A 84 13.18 24.85 -10.56
N ARG A 85 11.89 24.70 -10.76
CA ARG A 85 11.11 25.27 -11.88
C ARG A 85 9.64 25.37 -11.49
N ASP A 86 8.87 26.11 -12.26
CA ASP A 86 7.43 26.15 -12.07
C ASP A 86 6.80 24.80 -12.42
N VAL A 87 5.96 24.28 -11.52
CA VAL A 87 5.29 22.99 -11.62
C VAL A 87 3.85 23.13 -11.16
N ARG A 88 2.91 22.72 -11.98
CA ARG A 88 1.50 22.67 -11.59
C ARG A 88 1.28 21.52 -10.61
N VAL A 89 0.69 21.82 -9.47
CA VAL A 89 0.42 20.83 -8.43
C VAL A 89 -1.08 20.76 -8.17
N ALA A 90 -1.68 19.62 -8.41
CA ALA A 90 -3.09 19.41 -8.13
C ALA A 90 -3.34 19.45 -6.61
N LEU A 91 -4.39 20.17 -6.17
CA LEU A 91 -4.76 20.23 -4.75
C LEU A 91 -5.09 18.85 -4.18
N ASN A 92 -5.60 17.93 -5.00
CA ASN A 92 -5.93 16.57 -4.65
C ASN A 92 -4.80 15.56 -4.97
N LEU A 93 -3.54 16.01 -5.10
CA LEU A 93 -2.40 15.15 -5.45
C LEU A 93 -2.25 13.95 -4.50
N ALA A 94 -2.52 14.14 -3.20
CA ALA A 94 -2.50 13.05 -2.22
C ALA A 94 -3.56 11.99 -2.52
N ALA A 95 -4.79 12.40 -2.85
CA ALA A 95 -5.86 11.48 -3.22
C ALA A 95 -5.56 10.73 -4.54
N GLN A 96 -5.02 11.43 -5.55
CA GLN A 96 -4.56 10.79 -6.78
C GLN A 96 -3.46 9.74 -6.51
N THR A 97 -2.51 10.07 -5.64
CA THR A 97 -1.43 9.14 -5.25
C THR A 97 -2.00 7.91 -4.56
N GLU A 98 -2.97 8.09 -3.64
CA GLU A 98 -3.64 6.98 -2.96
C GLU A 98 -4.34 6.06 -3.94
N GLN A 99 -5.12 6.61 -4.87
CA GLN A 99 -5.81 5.82 -5.90
C GLN A 99 -4.83 4.98 -6.73
N MET A 100 -3.66 5.52 -7.05
CA MET A 100 -2.62 4.76 -7.76
C MET A 100 -2.04 3.63 -6.92
N ILE A 101 -1.84 3.84 -5.60
CA ILE A 101 -1.35 2.81 -4.67
C ILE A 101 -2.42 1.72 -4.50
N GLU A 102 -3.69 2.11 -4.32
CA GLU A 102 -4.83 1.21 -4.22
C GLU A 102 -4.99 0.36 -5.49
N ARG A 103 -4.95 0.99 -6.66
CA ARG A 103 -4.97 0.27 -7.94
C ARG A 103 -3.83 -0.73 -8.06
N ALA A 104 -2.62 -0.37 -7.63
CA ALA A 104 -1.49 -1.30 -7.64
C ALA A 104 -1.70 -2.51 -6.72
N ALA A 105 -2.40 -2.35 -5.59
CA ALA A 105 -2.78 -3.47 -4.71
C ALA A 105 -3.82 -4.37 -5.39
N LEU A 106 -4.87 -3.81 -5.99
CA LEU A 106 -5.89 -4.56 -6.73
C LEU A 106 -5.30 -5.30 -7.96
N ASP A 107 -4.36 -4.68 -8.68
CA ASP A 107 -3.64 -5.35 -9.77
C ASP A 107 -2.85 -6.59 -9.25
N ALA A 108 -2.25 -6.49 -8.05
CA ALA A 108 -1.55 -7.62 -7.42
C ALA A 108 -2.54 -8.71 -6.95
N LEU A 109 -3.71 -8.33 -6.44
CA LEU A 109 -4.78 -9.27 -6.10
C LEU A 109 -5.26 -10.05 -7.34
N ALA A 110 -5.41 -9.36 -8.47
CA ALA A 110 -5.77 -9.98 -9.75
C ALA A 110 -4.74 -11.03 -10.19
N ILE A 111 -3.45 -10.74 -10.01
CA ILE A 111 -2.35 -11.68 -10.31
C ILE A 111 -2.41 -12.90 -9.36
N ALA A 112 -2.59 -12.67 -8.06
CA ALA A 112 -2.76 -13.74 -7.07
C ALA A 112 -3.98 -14.62 -7.41
N GLY A 113 -5.10 -14.02 -7.81
CA GLY A 113 -6.31 -14.72 -8.24
C GLY A 113 -6.08 -15.60 -9.48
N LYS A 114 -5.38 -15.09 -10.50
CA LYS A 114 -4.98 -15.86 -11.68
C LYS A 114 -3.99 -16.98 -11.34
N GLY A 115 -3.15 -16.79 -10.34
CA GLY A 115 -2.23 -17.81 -9.81
C GLY A 115 -2.90 -18.87 -8.93
N GLY A 116 -4.23 -18.81 -8.73
CA GLY A 116 -4.98 -19.79 -7.95
C GLY A 116 -4.82 -19.66 -6.44
N THR A 117 -4.18 -18.60 -5.94
CA THR A 117 -3.95 -18.39 -4.49
C THR A 117 -5.06 -17.58 -3.80
N VAL A 118 -6.17 -17.29 -4.49
CA VAL A 118 -7.33 -16.59 -3.93
C VAL A 118 -8.56 -17.47 -4.01
N ILE A 119 -9.17 -17.75 -2.86
CA ILE A 119 -10.46 -18.44 -2.73
C ILE A 119 -11.52 -17.38 -2.44
N SER A 120 -12.60 -17.31 -3.23
CA SER A 120 -13.67 -16.34 -3.04
C SER A 120 -15.04 -17.00 -2.87
N GLY A 121 -15.93 -16.36 -2.11
CA GLY A 121 -17.28 -16.82 -1.78
C GLY A 121 -17.36 -17.47 -0.39
N PHE A 122 -18.44 -17.15 0.36
CA PHE A 122 -18.58 -17.48 1.79
C PHE A 122 -18.27 -18.96 2.11
N SER A 123 -19.01 -19.90 1.54
CA SER A 123 -18.87 -21.32 1.87
C SER A 123 -17.50 -21.89 1.51
N ARG A 124 -16.91 -21.43 0.41
CA ARG A 124 -15.55 -21.84 0.01
C ARG A 124 -14.50 -21.30 0.97
N VAL A 125 -14.62 -20.03 1.36
CA VAL A 125 -13.73 -19.42 2.35
C VAL A 125 -13.88 -20.11 3.70
N GLU A 126 -15.09 -20.37 4.16
CA GLU A 126 -15.35 -21.10 5.41
C GLU A 126 -14.71 -22.49 5.42
N THR A 127 -14.81 -23.23 4.32
CA THR A 127 -14.15 -24.54 4.16
C THR A 127 -12.63 -24.40 4.18
N ALA A 128 -12.08 -23.40 3.48
CA ALA A 128 -10.65 -23.16 3.39
C ALA A 128 -10.04 -22.81 4.76
N VAL A 129 -10.74 -22.00 5.57
CA VAL A 129 -10.32 -21.65 6.94
C VAL A 129 -10.04 -22.89 7.79
N GLY A 130 -10.77 -24.00 7.57
CA GLY A 130 -10.58 -25.25 8.31
C GLY A 130 -9.47 -26.16 7.80
N ARG A 131 -9.04 -26.01 6.54
CA ARG A 131 -8.19 -26.97 5.84
C ARG A 131 -6.86 -26.40 5.35
N ASP A 132 -6.87 -25.16 4.89
CA ASP A 132 -5.79 -24.56 4.12
C ASP A 132 -4.93 -23.62 4.98
N ASP A 133 -3.72 -23.35 4.51
CA ASP A 133 -2.82 -22.37 5.12
C ASP A 133 -3.14 -20.96 4.60
N ILE A 134 -4.02 -20.26 5.32
CA ILE A 134 -4.51 -18.92 4.97
C ILE A 134 -3.54 -17.87 5.51
N LEU A 135 -3.11 -16.94 4.64
CA LEU A 135 -2.29 -15.78 5.01
C LEU A 135 -3.14 -14.57 5.40
N ALA A 136 -4.27 -14.39 4.72
CA ALA A 136 -5.15 -13.27 4.96
C ALA A 136 -6.61 -13.59 4.65
N MET A 137 -7.50 -12.91 5.37
CA MET A 137 -8.93 -12.84 5.07
C MET A 137 -9.22 -11.48 4.45
N ILE A 138 -9.97 -11.49 3.35
CA ILE A 138 -10.38 -10.27 2.65
C ILE A 138 -11.90 -10.16 2.76
N HIS A 139 -12.37 -9.06 3.31
CA HIS A 139 -13.80 -8.71 3.35
C HIS A 139 -14.03 -7.44 2.54
N ALA A 140 -15.12 -7.39 1.80
CA ALA A 140 -15.51 -6.14 1.17
C ALA A 140 -15.78 -5.08 2.26
N ALA A 141 -15.37 -3.84 2.03
CA ALA A 141 -15.57 -2.73 2.97
C ALA A 141 -17.06 -2.47 3.23
N ASP A 142 -17.89 -2.73 2.22
CA ASP A 142 -19.34 -2.63 2.22
C ASP A 142 -20.05 -3.96 2.59
N ALA A 143 -19.29 -4.97 3.06
CA ALA A 143 -19.86 -6.24 3.51
C ALA A 143 -20.62 -6.10 4.84
N GLY A 144 -21.74 -6.79 4.94
CA GLY A 144 -22.49 -6.89 6.19
C GLY A 144 -21.74 -7.64 7.31
N ASP A 145 -21.98 -7.26 8.56
CA ASP A 145 -21.26 -7.77 9.72
C ASP A 145 -21.51 -9.26 10.03
N ASP A 146 -22.65 -9.80 9.61
CA ASP A 146 -23.01 -11.19 9.92
C ASP A 146 -22.04 -12.19 9.28
N GLY A 147 -21.70 -11.99 7.99
CA GLY A 147 -20.72 -12.82 7.29
C GLY A 147 -19.33 -12.70 7.89
N LYS A 148 -18.89 -11.49 8.24
CA LYS A 148 -17.60 -11.22 8.90
C LYS A 148 -17.53 -11.97 10.24
N ARG A 149 -18.56 -11.86 11.08
CA ARG A 149 -18.62 -12.54 12.39
C ARG A 149 -18.58 -14.07 12.27
N LYS A 150 -19.33 -14.66 11.33
CA LYS A 150 -19.35 -16.11 11.12
C LYS A 150 -17.98 -16.64 10.70
N LEU A 151 -17.33 -15.97 9.76
CA LEU A 151 -15.98 -16.36 9.32
C LEU A 151 -14.93 -16.16 10.42
N ALA A 152 -15.01 -15.08 11.19
CA ALA A 152 -14.14 -14.85 12.35
C ALA A 152 -14.33 -15.94 13.43
N ALA A 153 -15.55 -16.36 13.72
CA ALA A 153 -15.82 -17.45 14.65
C ALA A 153 -15.27 -18.79 14.16
N THR A 154 -15.38 -19.08 12.84
CA THR A 154 -14.80 -20.27 12.24
C THR A 154 -13.27 -20.24 12.30
N LEU A 155 -12.68 -19.09 12.03
CA LEU A 155 -11.25 -18.86 12.13
C LEU A 155 -10.76 -19.11 13.57
N HIS A 156 -11.41 -18.51 14.56
CA HIS A 156 -11.04 -18.65 15.97
C HIS A 156 -11.09 -20.11 16.44
N ARG A 157 -12.09 -20.87 16.05
CA ARG A 157 -12.19 -22.31 16.37
C ARG A 157 -11.06 -23.15 15.79
N ASN A 158 -10.52 -22.75 14.63
CA ASN A 158 -9.49 -23.49 13.92
C ASN A 158 -8.07 -22.99 14.21
N THR A 159 -7.91 -21.78 14.74
CA THR A 159 -6.60 -21.15 14.99
C THR A 159 -5.90 -21.72 16.24
N THR A 160 -6.58 -22.48 17.09
CA THR A 160 -5.98 -23.13 18.26
C THR A 160 -4.80 -24.07 17.90
N VAL A 161 -4.60 -24.37 16.61
CA VAL A 161 -3.54 -25.27 16.12
C VAL A 161 -2.50 -24.55 15.24
N LYS A 162 -2.78 -23.30 14.76
CA LYS A 162 -1.90 -22.62 13.81
C LYS A 162 -1.28 -21.36 14.42
N SER A 163 0.02 -21.39 14.63
CA SER A 163 0.85 -20.32 15.26
C SER A 163 0.99 -19.04 14.41
N ARG A 164 0.24 -18.88 13.32
CA ARG A 164 0.39 -17.73 12.40
C ARG A 164 -0.77 -16.76 12.52
N GLU A 165 -0.45 -15.48 12.72
CA GLU A 165 -1.41 -14.38 12.66
C GLU A 165 -1.95 -14.22 11.23
N ILE A 166 -3.29 -14.24 11.09
CA ILE A 166 -3.97 -14.07 9.81
C ILE A 166 -4.30 -12.59 9.63
N VAL A 167 -3.83 -11.99 8.55
CA VAL A 167 -4.07 -10.57 8.24
C VAL A 167 -5.52 -10.36 7.81
N MET A 168 -6.21 -9.40 8.45
CA MET A 168 -7.56 -8.99 8.08
C MET A 168 -7.52 -7.79 7.15
N ILE A 169 -8.17 -7.86 5.99
CA ILE A 169 -8.18 -6.82 4.95
C ILE A 169 -9.63 -6.48 4.62
N ASP A 170 -10.04 -5.24 4.89
CA ASP A 170 -11.41 -4.74 4.67
C ASP A 170 -11.46 -3.35 4.01
N MET A 171 -10.43 -3.02 3.23
CA MET A 171 -10.23 -1.68 2.67
C MET A 171 -10.72 -1.52 1.22
N PHE A 172 -11.20 -2.59 0.59
CA PHE A 172 -11.67 -2.58 -0.80
C PHE A 172 -13.17 -2.83 -0.85
N THR A 173 -13.90 -2.12 -1.70
CA THR A 173 -15.34 -2.37 -1.91
C THR A 173 -15.59 -3.67 -2.67
N GLY A 174 -16.80 -4.23 -2.57
CA GLY A 174 -17.21 -5.40 -3.35
C GLY A 174 -17.02 -5.20 -4.84
N ALA A 175 -17.37 -4.03 -5.37
CA ALA A 175 -17.17 -3.70 -6.78
C ALA A 175 -15.68 -3.70 -7.19
N GLN A 176 -14.78 -3.24 -6.33
CA GLN A 176 -13.34 -3.31 -6.59
C GLN A 176 -12.82 -4.75 -6.58
N LEU A 177 -13.31 -5.58 -5.65
CA LEU A 177 -12.95 -7.00 -5.57
C LEU A 177 -13.48 -7.78 -6.77
N ASP A 178 -14.70 -7.52 -7.21
CA ASP A 178 -15.31 -8.11 -8.41
C ASP A 178 -14.44 -7.89 -9.65
N LEU A 179 -14.05 -6.63 -9.87
CA LEU A 179 -13.18 -6.26 -10.98
C LEU A 179 -11.80 -6.92 -10.88
N ALA A 180 -11.19 -6.92 -9.70
CA ALA A 180 -9.84 -7.47 -9.51
C ALA A 180 -9.82 -8.99 -9.72
N LEU A 181 -10.82 -9.71 -9.21
CA LEU A 181 -10.89 -11.16 -9.29
C LEU A 181 -11.64 -11.68 -10.53
N ASN A 182 -12.19 -10.77 -11.34
CA ASN A 182 -13.03 -11.09 -12.50
C ASN A 182 -14.17 -12.06 -12.13
N ARG A 183 -14.88 -11.77 -11.05
CA ARG A 183 -15.99 -12.57 -10.49
C ARG A 183 -17.05 -11.65 -9.90
N PRO A 184 -18.32 -11.92 -10.07
CA PRO A 184 -19.38 -11.14 -9.46
C PRO A 184 -19.57 -11.49 -7.98
N ASN A 185 -20.02 -10.52 -7.19
CA ASN A 185 -20.43 -10.67 -5.78
C ASN A 185 -19.33 -11.21 -4.86
N VAL A 186 -18.11 -10.69 -4.97
CA VAL A 186 -17.02 -11.04 -4.08
C VAL A 186 -17.12 -10.22 -2.79
N VAL A 187 -17.77 -10.78 -1.80
CA VAL A 187 -17.92 -10.19 -0.46
C VAL A 187 -16.82 -10.66 0.49
N HIS A 188 -16.42 -11.92 0.37
CA HIS A 188 -15.38 -12.56 1.20
C HIS A 188 -14.43 -13.35 0.33
N ALA A 189 -13.14 -13.25 0.63
CA ALA A 189 -12.09 -14.06 0.04
C ALA A 189 -11.03 -14.45 1.07
N ALA A 190 -10.33 -15.55 0.81
CA ALA A 190 -9.17 -16.00 1.57
C ALA A 190 -7.95 -16.02 0.65
N LEU A 191 -6.80 -15.61 1.18
CA LEU A 191 -5.53 -15.56 0.49
C LEU A 191 -4.64 -16.70 0.98
N LEU A 192 -4.28 -17.60 0.10
CA LEU A 192 -3.36 -18.71 0.37
C LEU A 192 -1.90 -18.29 0.17
N ALA A 193 -0.96 -19.09 0.67
CA ALA A 193 0.46 -18.86 0.47
C ALA A 193 0.85 -18.93 -1.03
N GLY A 194 1.74 -18.02 -1.44
CA GLY A 194 2.29 -17.99 -2.79
C GLY A 194 2.87 -16.62 -3.16
N PRO A 195 3.73 -16.54 -4.19
CA PRO A 195 4.44 -15.31 -4.56
C PRO A 195 3.51 -14.12 -4.91
N GLY A 196 2.37 -14.40 -5.55
CA GLY A 196 1.36 -13.39 -5.87
C GLY A 196 0.72 -12.80 -4.60
N SER A 197 0.49 -13.67 -3.61
CA SER A 197 -0.09 -13.30 -2.32
C SER A 197 0.85 -12.43 -1.49
N GLU A 198 2.13 -12.75 -1.44
CA GLU A 198 3.15 -11.92 -0.78
C GLU A 198 3.23 -10.53 -1.41
N THR A 199 3.21 -10.47 -2.75
CA THR A 199 3.19 -9.20 -3.48
C THR A 199 1.94 -8.38 -3.14
N PHE A 200 0.77 -9.00 -3.07
CA PHE A 200 -0.47 -8.33 -2.68
C PHE A 200 -0.39 -7.80 -1.24
N LEU A 201 0.04 -8.63 -0.28
CA LEU A 201 0.19 -8.22 1.12
C LEU A 201 1.16 -7.04 1.28
N ALA A 202 2.28 -7.05 0.57
CA ALA A 202 3.21 -5.93 0.56
C ALA A 202 2.57 -4.63 0.01
N ARG A 203 1.68 -4.74 -1.00
CA ARG A 203 0.94 -3.59 -1.54
C ARG A 203 -0.14 -3.08 -0.58
N VAL A 204 -0.83 -4.00 0.10
CA VAL A 204 -1.79 -3.65 1.15
C VAL A 204 -1.10 -2.92 2.30
N ALA A 205 0.01 -3.44 2.81
CA ALA A 205 0.79 -2.78 3.85
C ALA A 205 1.24 -1.37 3.44
N ARG A 206 1.63 -1.18 2.17
CA ARG A 206 1.97 0.14 1.63
C ARG A 206 0.76 1.08 1.61
N LEU A 207 -0.43 0.60 1.23
CA LEU A 207 -1.65 1.39 1.22
C LEU A 207 -2.07 1.78 2.64
N THR A 208 -2.03 0.83 3.58
CA THR A 208 -2.31 1.08 5.00
C THR A 208 -1.39 2.16 5.56
N ARG A 209 -0.08 2.02 5.36
CA ARG A 209 0.91 3.02 5.77
C ARG A 209 0.63 4.39 5.15
N PHE A 210 0.28 4.43 3.88
CA PHE A 210 -0.04 5.68 3.21
C PHE A 210 -1.24 6.39 3.86
N ARG A 211 -2.27 5.65 4.24
CA ARG A 211 -3.49 6.17 4.88
C ARG A 211 -3.27 6.57 6.34
N THR A 212 -2.59 5.73 7.10
CA THR A 212 -2.44 5.89 8.56
C THR A 212 -1.19 6.67 8.99
N GLY A 213 -0.16 6.71 8.15
CA GLY A 213 1.15 7.24 8.51
C GLY A 213 1.98 6.33 9.44
N ILE A 214 1.42 5.19 9.86
CA ILE A 214 2.09 4.25 10.78
C ILE A 214 3.00 3.32 9.97
N LEU A 215 4.27 3.24 10.34
CA LEU A 215 5.21 2.26 9.79
C LEU A 215 4.85 0.86 10.31
N ALA A 216 5.01 -0.18 9.49
CA ALA A 216 4.59 -1.54 9.80
C ALA A 216 5.22 -2.12 11.08
N ASP A 217 6.38 -1.61 11.50
CA ASP A 217 7.06 -2.02 12.73
C ASP A 217 6.30 -1.61 14.03
N ALA A 218 5.33 -0.69 13.93
CA ALA A 218 4.51 -0.26 15.06
C ALA A 218 3.24 -1.11 15.27
N VAL A 219 2.85 -1.92 14.29
CA VAL A 219 1.63 -2.75 14.36
C VAL A 219 1.86 -4.00 15.23
N SER A 220 3.11 -4.47 15.35
CA SER A 220 3.47 -5.59 16.26
C SER A 220 3.55 -5.22 17.74
N ALA A 221 3.49 -3.93 18.11
CA ALA A 221 3.72 -3.47 19.49
C ALA A 221 2.44 -3.10 20.27
N HIS A 222 1.26 -3.24 19.69
CA HIS A 222 -0.01 -2.90 20.36
C HIS A 222 -0.88 -4.13 20.61
N ALA A 223 -0.35 -5.10 21.37
CA ALA A 223 -1.20 -6.03 22.09
C ALA A 223 -1.72 -5.29 23.33
N PRO A 224 -3.06 -5.26 23.61
CA PRO A 224 -3.55 -4.72 24.84
C PRO A 224 -3.01 -5.57 26.00
N THR A 225 -2.23 -4.95 26.89
CA THR A 225 -1.95 -5.51 28.20
C THR A 225 -3.27 -5.46 28.97
N ASP A 226 -3.98 -6.57 29.04
CA ASP A 226 -5.03 -6.76 30.03
C ASP A 226 -4.39 -6.65 31.40
N GLY A 227 -4.76 -5.57 32.11
CA GLY A 227 -4.41 -5.36 33.50
C GLY A 227 -5.15 -6.35 34.40
N ALA A 228 -4.41 -6.84 35.34
CA ALA A 228 -4.87 -7.68 36.46
C ALA A 228 -5.95 -7.00 37.29
#